data_76295a3d85b0076a972d097de9575381
#
_entry.id   76295a3d85b0076a972d097de9575381
#
_cell.length_a   1.000
_cell.length_b   1.000
_cell.length_c   1.000
_cell.angle_alpha   90.00
_cell.angle_beta   90.00
_cell.angle_gamma   90.00
#
_symmetry.space_group_name_H-M   'P 1'
#
loop_
_entity.id
_entity.type
_entity.pdbx_description
1 polymer ?
#
loop_
_entity_poly.entity_id
_entity_poly.type
_entity_poly.pdbx_seq_one_letter_code
_entity_poly.pdbx_strand_id
1 'polypeptide(L)'
;MALKYSRQREAIKEFLMTRKDHPTADVVYMNVRQEFPNISLGTVYRNLTLLSDMGELLRLRVGDGVDHFDATTAPHYHFICQECGAVSDLDLSDLETINEIAGKNFGGRIDGHVTYFYGACEQCVKNMSN
;
A
#
# COMPACT_ATOMS: atom_id res chain seq x y z
N MET A 1 12.03 21.52 -8.06
CA MET A 1 13.03 21.00 -8.99
C MET A 1 12.52 19.72 -9.62
N ALA A 2 12.51 19.63 -10.94
CA ALA A 2 12.06 18.45 -11.62
C ALA A 2 13.07 17.30 -11.45
N LEU A 3 12.57 16.09 -11.19
CA LEU A 3 13.42 14.91 -11.09
C LEU A 3 13.80 14.44 -12.50
N LYS A 4 15.02 13.94 -12.60
CA LYS A 4 15.45 13.31 -13.84
C LYS A 4 14.64 12.03 -14.07
N TYR A 5 14.31 11.75 -15.32
CA TYR A 5 13.68 10.51 -15.70
C TYR A 5 14.60 9.33 -15.33
N SER A 6 14.01 8.28 -14.79
CA SER A 6 14.72 7.06 -14.43
C SER A 6 13.94 5.86 -14.93
N ARG A 7 14.57 5.06 -15.78
CA ARG A 7 13.93 3.83 -16.27
C ARG A 7 13.67 2.84 -15.15
N GLN A 8 14.57 2.79 -14.17
CA GLN A 8 14.39 1.92 -13.00
C GLN A 8 13.20 2.35 -12.17
N ARG A 9 13.04 3.66 -11.92
CA ARG A 9 11.91 4.17 -11.14
C ARG A 9 10.58 3.93 -11.86
N GLU A 10 10.56 4.14 -13.18
CA GLU A 10 9.36 3.87 -13.97
C GLU A 10 8.99 2.39 -13.95
N ALA A 11 9.97 1.51 -14.03
CA ALA A 11 9.72 0.07 -13.97
C ALA A 11 9.13 -0.35 -12.63
N ILE A 12 9.61 0.25 -11.53
CA ILE A 12 9.08 0.01 -10.19
C ILE A 12 7.61 0.43 -10.11
N LYS A 13 7.31 1.63 -10.61
CA LYS A 13 5.96 2.17 -10.61
C LYS A 13 5.02 1.31 -11.46
N GLU A 14 5.45 0.94 -12.66
CA GLU A 14 4.66 0.10 -13.57
C GLU A 14 4.38 -1.26 -12.96
N PHE A 15 5.36 -1.87 -12.31
CA PHE A 15 5.16 -3.15 -11.63
C PHE A 15 4.07 -3.04 -10.57
N LEU A 16 4.11 -2.00 -9.73
CA LEU A 16 3.12 -1.81 -8.67
C LEU A 16 1.73 -1.55 -9.23
N MET A 17 1.63 -0.90 -10.39
CA MET A 17 0.33 -0.67 -11.03
C MET A 17 -0.35 -1.96 -11.47
N THR A 18 0.40 -3.04 -11.67
CA THR A 18 -0.15 -4.34 -12.04
C THR A 18 -0.54 -5.20 -10.83
N ARG A 19 -0.23 -4.75 -9.61
CA ARG A 19 -0.40 -5.56 -8.40
C ARG A 19 -1.49 -4.97 -7.49
N LYS A 20 -2.26 -5.86 -6.89
CA LYS A 20 -3.28 -5.48 -5.90
C LYS A 20 -3.03 -6.12 -4.53
N ASP A 21 -1.92 -6.83 -4.40
CA ASP A 21 -1.54 -7.53 -3.18
C ASP A 21 -0.64 -6.69 -2.26
N HIS A 22 -0.38 -5.42 -2.63
CA HIS A 22 0.39 -4.46 -1.82
C HIS A 22 1.78 -5.00 -1.47
N PRO A 23 2.65 -5.19 -2.47
CA PRO A 23 3.93 -5.85 -2.24
C PRO A 23 4.89 -5.02 -1.39
N THR A 24 5.83 -5.72 -0.75
CA THR A 24 6.95 -5.12 -0.03
C THR A 24 8.07 -4.77 -1.00
N ALA A 25 9.07 -4.03 -0.51
CA ALA A 25 10.25 -3.69 -1.32
C ALA A 25 10.98 -4.94 -1.81
N ASP A 26 11.03 -6.00 -0.99
CA ASP A 26 11.70 -7.24 -1.39
C ASP A 26 11.02 -7.88 -2.60
N VAL A 27 9.69 -7.89 -2.62
CA VAL A 27 8.92 -8.44 -3.74
C VAL A 27 9.14 -7.60 -4.99
N VAL A 28 9.12 -6.26 -4.85
CA VAL A 28 9.39 -5.35 -5.97
C VAL A 28 10.79 -5.62 -6.52
N TYR A 29 11.78 -5.74 -5.65
CA TYR A 29 13.16 -6.01 -6.03
C TYR A 29 13.28 -7.32 -6.82
N MET A 30 12.66 -8.39 -6.32
CA MET A 30 12.73 -9.69 -6.99
C MET A 30 12.17 -9.66 -8.40
N ASN A 31 11.19 -8.81 -8.67
CA ASN A 31 10.59 -8.68 -9.99
C ASN A 31 11.36 -7.72 -10.90
N VAL A 32 11.74 -6.56 -10.39
CA VAL A 32 12.42 -5.53 -11.18
C VAL A 32 13.83 -5.95 -11.58
N ARG A 33 14.50 -6.75 -10.76
CA ARG A 33 15.84 -7.22 -11.08
C ARG A 33 15.90 -8.12 -12.32
N GLN A 34 14.77 -8.66 -12.75
CA GLN A 34 14.71 -9.44 -13.97
C GLN A 34 15.00 -8.57 -15.20
N GLU A 35 14.57 -7.33 -15.18
CA GLU A 35 14.83 -6.35 -16.24
C GLU A 35 16.13 -5.59 -15.97
N PHE A 36 16.44 -5.32 -14.70
CA PHE A 36 17.62 -4.56 -14.28
C PHE A 36 18.47 -5.42 -13.33
N PRO A 37 19.28 -6.37 -13.88
CA PRO A 37 20.01 -7.33 -13.02
C PRO A 37 20.99 -6.70 -12.04
N ASN A 38 21.44 -5.47 -12.31
CA ASN A 38 22.42 -4.77 -11.45
C ASN A 38 21.76 -3.84 -10.43
N ILE A 39 20.43 -3.78 -10.41
CA ILE A 39 19.74 -2.94 -9.43
C ILE A 39 19.91 -3.51 -8.01
N SER A 40 20.13 -2.64 -7.04
CA SER A 40 20.24 -3.06 -5.64
C SER A 40 18.91 -2.89 -4.90
N LEU A 41 18.74 -3.64 -3.81
CA LEU A 41 17.59 -3.48 -2.94
C LEU A 41 17.52 -2.04 -2.39
N GLY A 42 18.68 -1.45 -2.06
CA GLY A 42 18.73 -0.07 -1.61
C GLY A 42 18.21 0.92 -2.64
N THR A 43 18.52 0.69 -3.92
CA THR A 43 18.00 1.54 -5.00
C THR A 43 16.47 1.40 -5.11
N VAL A 44 15.96 0.18 -4.99
CA VAL A 44 14.50 -0.05 -4.99
C VAL A 44 13.86 0.71 -3.84
N TYR A 45 14.40 0.61 -2.62
CA TYR A 45 13.89 1.32 -1.45
C TYR A 45 13.90 2.83 -1.64
N ARG A 46 15.00 3.39 -2.16
CA ARG A 46 15.09 4.84 -2.39
C ARG A 46 14.02 5.31 -3.37
N ASN A 47 13.79 4.54 -4.45
CA ASN A 47 12.77 4.91 -5.43
C ASN A 47 11.37 4.76 -4.89
N LEU A 48 11.09 3.72 -4.11
CA LEU A 48 9.78 3.56 -3.46
C LEU A 48 9.50 4.70 -2.49
N THR A 49 10.49 5.09 -1.70
CA THR A 49 10.38 6.23 -0.77
C THR A 49 10.11 7.52 -1.53
N LEU A 50 10.87 7.75 -2.60
CA LEU A 50 10.72 8.95 -3.43
C LEU A 50 9.32 9.03 -4.03
N LEU A 51 8.84 7.93 -4.62
CA LEU A 51 7.50 7.90 -5.22
C LEU A 51 6.42 8.11 -4.17
N SER A 52 6.60 7.56 -2.97
CA SER A 52 5.67 7.75 -1.85
C SER A 52 5.65 9.22 -1.40
N ASP A 53 6.83 9.84 -1.27
CA ASP A 53 6.94 11.24 -0.87
C ASP A 53 6.34 12.17 -1.91
N MET A 54 6.37 11.78 -3.18
CA MET A 54 5.77 12.54 -4.28
C MET A 54 4.25 12.33 -4.39
N GLY A 55 3.68 11.43 -3.59
CA GLY A 55 2.26 11.12 -3.64
C GLY A 55 1.85 10.19 -4.78
N GLU A 56 2.80 9.57 -5.45
CA GLU A 56 2.52 8.63 -6.55
C GLU A 56 2.31 7.20 -6.09
N LEU A 57 2.70 6.89 -4.85
CA LEU A 57 2.44 5.61 -4.20
C LEU A 57 1.96 5.85 -2.79
N LEU A 58 1.19 4.92 -2.24
CA LEU A 58 0.90 4.87 -0.81
C LEU A 58 1.87 3.90 -0.14
N ARG A 59 2.39 4.31 1.00
CA ARG A 59 3.17 3.44 1.87
C ARG A 59 2.28 3.01 3.03
N LEU A 60 2.10 1.70 3.19
CA LEU A 60 1.21 1.14 4.19
C LEU A 60 2.01 0.46 5.28
N ARG A 61 1.78 0.85 6.53
CA ARG A 61 2.37 0.22 7.71
C ARG A 61 1.25 -0.51 8.45
N VAL A 62 1.23 -1.83 8.29
CA VAL A 62 0.10 -2.64 8.72
C VAL A 62 0.38 -3.44 10.00
N GLY A 63 1.45 -3.10 10.71
CA GLY A 63 1.75 -3.73 12.00
C GLY A 63 2.61 -4.98 11.92
N ASP A 64 3.05 -5.37 10.73
CA ASP A 64 3.94 -6.53 10.55
C ASP A 64 5.43 -6.12 10.56
N GLY A 65 5.72 -4.85 10.77
CA GLY A 65 7.08 -4.32 10.79
C GLY A 65 7.69 -4.08 9.42
N VAL A 66 6.91 -4.26 8.36
CA VAL A 66 7.37 -4.12 6.97
C VAL A 66 6.45 -3.14 6.24
N ASP A 67 7.04 -2.25 5.44
CA ASP A 67 6.27 -1.33 4.61
C ASP A 67 5.74 -2.07 3.38
N HIS A 68 4.46 -1.85 3.07
CA HIS A 68 3.82 -2.30 1.84
C HIS A 68 3.53 -1.11 0.96
N PHE A 69 3.43 -1.30 -0.34
CA PHE A 69 3.27 -0.20 -1.29
C PHE A 69 2.09 -0.45 -2.22
N ASP A 70 1.38 0.62 -2.53
CA ASP A 70 0.17 0.57 -3.35
C ASP A 70 0.22 1.71 -4.36
N ALA A 71 0.02 1.39 -5.64
CA ALA A 71 -0.03 2.41 -6.70
C ALA A 71 -1.39 3.11 -6.76
N THR A 72 -2.41 2.59 -6.09
CA THR A 72 -3.72 3.24 -6.03
C THR A 72 -3.72 4.26 -4.90
N THR A 73 -3.65 5.54 -5.27
CA THR A 73 -3.58 6.62 -4.28
C THR A 73 -4.93 7.22 -3.91
N ALA A 74 -6.00 6.84 -4.62
CA ALA A 74 -7.35 7.25 -4.26
C ALA A 74 -7.74 6.68 -2.90
N PRO A 75 -8.51 7.41 -2.07
CA PRO A 75 -8.90 6.91 -0.75
C PRO A 75 -9.64 5.58 -0.83
N HIS A 76 -9.19 4.62 -0.06
CA HIS A 76 -9.84 3.31 0.07
C HIS A 76 -9.40 2.67 1.37
N TYR A 77 -10.07 1.61 1.78
CA TYR A 77 -9.74 0.89 3.00
C TYR A 77 -8.97 -0.38 2.66
N HIS A 78 -8.21 -0.85 3.65
CA HIS A 78 -7.40 -2.05 3.53
C HIS A 78 -7.81 -3.08 4.57
N PHE A 79 -7.71 -4.34 4.21
CA PHE A 79 -7.93 -5.46 5.11
C PHE A 79 -6.62 -6.22 5.28
N ILE A 80 -6.29 -6.55 6.53
CA ILE A 80 -5.07 -7.27 6.87
C ILE A 80 -5.47 -8.62 7.45
N CYS A 81 -5.02 -9.70 6.82
CA CYS A 81 -5.24 -11.03 7.37
C CYS A 81 -4.20 -11.31 8.44
N GLN A 82 -4.64 -11.52 9.66
CA GLN A 82 -3.75 -11.81 10.79
C GLN A 82 -3.17 -13.22 10.73
N GLU A 83 -3.77 -14.09 9.93
CA GLU A 83 -3.33 -15.48 9.81
C GLU A 83 -2.24 -15.65 8.75
N CYS A 84 -2.41 -15.08 7.57
CA CYS A 84 -1.46 -15.25 6.47
C CYS A 84 -0.69 -13.98 6.09
N GLY A 85 -1.05 -12.83 6.69
CA GLY A 85 -0.37 -11.56 6.44
C GLY A 85 -0.76 -10.86 5.15
N ALA A 86 -1.71 -11.40 4.39
CA ALA A 86 -2.14 -10.78 3.13
C ALA A 86 -2.79 -9.43 3.38
N VAL A 87 -2.47 -8.45 2.52
CA VAL A 87 -3.09 -7.12 2.55
C VAL A 87 -3.89 -6.97 1.27
N SER A 88 -5.17 -6.65 1.40
CA SER A 88 -6.07 -6.48 0.26
C SER A 88 -6.90 -5.21 0.43
N ASP A 89 -7.47 -4.75 -0.69
CA ASP A 89 -8.38 -3.62 -0.65
C ASP A 89 -9.74 -4.08 -0.17
N LEU A 90 -10.39 -3.23 0.62
CA LEU A 90 -11.75 -3.46 1.08
C LEU A 90 -12.63 -2.39 0.45
N ASP A 91 -13.60 -2.83 -0.34
CA ASP A 91 -14.49 -1.93 -1.06
C ASP A 91 -15.58 -1.40 -0.15
N LEU A 92 -15.48 -0.11 0.21
CA LEU A 92 -16.48 0.58 1.01
C LEU A 92 -16.88 1.85 0.27
N SER A 93 -18.17 2.06 0.14
CA SER A 93 -18.73 3.15 -0.68
C SER A 93 -18.82 4.48 0.04
N ASP A 94 -18.79 4.53 1.38
CA ASP A 94 -19.07 5.73 2.16
C ASP A 94 -17.89 6.16 3.03
N LEU A 95 -16.73 6.43 2.40
CA LEU A 95 -15.52 6.82 3.12
C LEU A 95 -15.68 8.13 3.89
N GLU A 96 -16.48 9.06 3.37
CA GLU A 96 -16.64 10.38 3.98
C GLU A 96 -17.55 10.38 5.20
N THR A 97 -18.44 9.41 5.33
CA THR A 97 -19.36 9.31 6.46
C THR A 97 -18.61 9.23 7.78
N ILE A 98 -17.49 8.53 7.82
CA ILE A 98 -16.68 8.41 9.04
C ILE A 98 -16.14 9.77 9.46
N ASN A 99 -15.67 10.57 8.50
CA ASN A 99 -15.17 11.92 8.76
C ASN A 99 -16.30 12.81 9.31
N GLU A 100 -17.49 12.70 8.76
CA GLU A 100 -18.66 13.46 9.22
C GLU A 100 -19.04 13.09 10.64
N ILE A 101 -19.08 11.80 10.96
CA ILE A 101 -19.39 11.30 12.30
C ILE A 101 -18.36 11.82 13.30
N ALA A 102 -17.07 11.70 12.95
CA ALA A 102 -15.99 12.16 13.83
C ALA A 102 -16.04 13.66 14.07
N GLY A 103 -16.50 14.43 13.07
CA GLY A 103 -16.53 15.89 13.16
C GLY A 103 -17.72 16.47 13.90
N LYS A 104 -18.76 15.68 14.21
CA LYS A 104 -20.02 16.20 14.78
C LYS A 104 -19.85 17.00 16.07
N ASN A 105 -18.96 16.56 16.95
CA ASN A 105 -18.75 17.22 18.25
C ASN A 105 -17.32 17.73 18.39
N PHE A 106 -16.66 17.98 17.27
CA PHE A 106 -15.28 18.43 17.22
C PHE A 106 -15.23 19.87 16.73
N GLY A 107 -14.55 20.74 17.46
CA GLY A 107 -14.44 22.16 17.10
C GLY A 107 -13.36 22.47 16.09
N GLY A 108 -12.59 21.49 15.64
CA GLY A 108 -11.53 21.65 14.65
C GLY A 108 -11.99 21.21 13.26
N ARG A 109 -11.02 20.89 12.44
CA ARG A 109 -11.26 20.43 11.06
C ARG A 109 -10.74 18.99 10.89
N ILE A 110 -11.58 18.12 10.34
CA ILE A 110 -11.19 16.75 10.00
C ILE A 110 -10.87 16.71 8.50
N ASP A 111 -9.62 16.46 8.18
CA ASP A 111 -9.19 16.37 6.77
C ASP A 111 -9.21 14.94 6.24
N GLY A 112 -9.26 13.95 7.11
CA GLY A 112 -9.29 12.55 6.72
C GLY A 112 -9.12 11.64 7.92
N HIS A 113 -8.93 10.36 7.64
CA HIS A 113 -8.66 9.37 8.67
C HIS A 113 -7.88 8.21 8.07
N VAL A 114 -7.29 7.39 8.95
CA VAL A 114 -6.61 6.16 8.56
C VAL A 114 -7.25 5.02 9.35
N THR A 115 -7.72 4.01 8.66
CA THR A 115 -8.38 2.86 9.27
C THR A 115 -7.93 1.59 8.57
N TYR A 116 -7.55 0.60 9.38
CA TYR A 116 -7.26 -0.73 8.89
C TYR A 116 -8.29 -1.69 9.47
N PHE A 117 -8.79 -2.58 8.65
CA PHE A 117 -9.60 -3.71 9.10
C PHE A 117 -8.71 -4.93 9.19
N TYR A 118 -8.89 -5.75 10.19
CA TYR A 118 -8.08 -6.94 10.37
C TYR A 118 -8.94 -8.12 10.81
N GLY A 119 -8.45 -9.32 10.53
CA GLY A 119 -9.16 -10.54 10.85
C GLY A 119 -8.55 -11.69 10.08
N ALA A 120 -9.38 -12.59 9.55
CA ALA A 120 -8.94 -13.69 8.70
C ALA A 120 -9.53 -13.52 7.31
N CYS A 121 -8.70 -13.68 6.27
CA CYS A 121 -9.19 -13.60 4.90
C CYS A 121 -10.07 -14.79 4.55
N GLU A 122 -10.74 -14.72 3.42
CA GLU A 122 -11.68 -15.77 2.99
C GLU A 122 -11.04 -17.15 3.00
N GLN A 123 -9.83 -17.28 2.46
CA GLN A 123 -9.15 -18.56 2.41
C GLN A 123 -8.79 -19.08 3.80
N CYS A 124 -8.33 -18.19 4.70
CA CYS A 124 -7.99 -18.59 6.07
C CYS A 124 -9.23 -18.98 6.87
N VAL A 125 -10.36 -18.29 6.66
CA VAL A 125 -11.63 -18.67 7.29
C VAL A 125 -12.05 -20.07 6.85
N LYS A 126 -11.93 -20.38 5.57
CA LYS A 126 -12.24 -21.70 5.05
C LYS A 126 -11.35 -22.79 5.66
N ASN A 127 -10.05 -22.47 5.85
CA ASN A 127 -9.10 -23.40 6.46
C ASN A 127 -9.41 -23.66 7.93
N MET A 128 -9.96 -22.66 8.63
CA MET A 128 -10.34 -22.80 10.05
C MET A 128 -11.57 -23.69 10.24
N SER A 129 -12.40 -23.83 9.21
CA SER A 129 -13.66 -24.57 9.29
C SER A 129 -13.48 -26.08 9.19
N ASN A 130 -12.28 -26.56 8.93
CA ASN A 130 -12.00 -27.99 8.77
C ASN A 130 -11.45 -28.62 10.05
#